data_9d2304c39bbc6c682d484fedd28d5dc8
#
_entry.id   9d2304c39bbc6c682d484fedd28d5dc8
#
_cell.length_a   1.000
_cell.length_b   1.000
_cell.length_c   1.000
_cell.angle_alpha   90.00
_cell.angle_beta   90.00
_cell.angle_gamma   90.00
#
_symmetry.space_group_name_H-M   'P 1'
#
loop_
_entity.id
_entity.type
_entity.pdbx_description
1 polymer ?
#
loop_
_entity_poly.entity_id
_entity_poly.type
_entity_poly.pdbx_seq_one_letter_code
_entity_poly.pdbx_strand_id
1 'polypeptide(L)'
;MPAFYNTDAIIQELLNAGKSIEDARRGGTSGCVETGAFGNEAYILTGYFNLPKILEITLHNGFDPVSNKQLGLKLGNAEDFKSYDELFEAYKKQVRHFADIKIRGNNVIEKIYKEYMPAPFLSIITNDCISKGKDYNGGGARYNTSYIQGVGIGTITDSLAAIKYNVFEQHRFTMHELMEALDHNFEGYPEIYNFVANKTPKYGNDDDYADEIMESVFDYYYHTVSGRPNVRGGTYRINMLPTTCHVYFGEVMLASPNGRLAHKPVSEGISPEKGADVHGPTAVIKSCSKMDHLRTGGTLLNQKFTPSVVAGEEGLDNMANLVRSYFSMDGHHIQFNVIDRQTLIDAQNNPEEYKDLIVRVAGYSDHFRNLSRALQDEIIARTEQSFN
;
A
#
# COMPACT_ATOMS: atom_id res chain seq x y z
N MET A 1 9.43 -11.88 15.20
CA MET A 1 8.74 -10.84 14.44
C MET A 1 7.27 -11.22 14.29
N PRO A 2 6.39 -10.83 15.22
CA PRO A 2 4.98 -11.27 15.21
C PRO A 2 4.16 -10.53 14.16
N ALA A 3 3.12 -11.21 13.66
CA ALA A 3 2.06 -10.65 12.85
C ALA A 3 0.71 -11.13 13.41
N PHE A 4 -0.25 -10.23 13.48
CA PHE A 4 -1.58 -10.48 14.03
C PHE A 4 -2.63 -10.18 12.96
N TYR A 5 -3.69 -10.99 12.95
CA TYR A 5 -4.77 -10.92 11.98
C TYR A 5 -6.11 -10.84 12.72
N ASN A 6 -6.98 -9.97 12.24
CA ASN A 6 -8.32 -9.80 12.78
C ASN A 6 -9.29 -10.81 12.13
N THR A 7 -9.56 -11.89 12.84
CA THR A 7 -10.43 -12.96 12.32
C THR A 7 -11.84 -12.46 11.98
N ASP A 8 -12.41 -11.57 12.79
CA ASP A 8 -13.76 -11.06 12.56
C ASP A 8 -13.82 -10.17 11.32
N ALA A 9 -12.83 -9.28 11.13
CA ALA A 9 -12.70 -8.47 9.92
C ALA A 9 -12.53 -9.36 8.67
N ILE A 10 -11.68 -10.39 8.72
CA ILE A 10 -11.46 -11.33 7.62
C ILE A 10 -12.76 -12.05 7.23
N ILE A 11 -13.52 -12.54 8.21
CA ILE A 11 -14.81 -13.19 7.93
C ILE A 11 -15.77 -12.19 7.26
N GLN A 12 -15.85 -10.96 7.78
CA GLN A 12 -16.71 -9.94 7.21
C GLN A 12 -16.28 -9.52 5.79
N GLU A 13 -14.97 -9.40 5.53
CA GLU A 13 -14.43 -9.15 4.18
C GLU A 13 -14.84 -10.23 3.17
N LEU A 14 -14.80 -11.50 3.60
CA LEU A 14 -15.20 -12.63 2.77
C LEU A 14 -16.72 -12.63 2.53
N LEU A 15 -17.53 -12.30 3.53
CA LEU A 15 -18.98 -12.14 3.39
C LEU A 15 -19.33 -11.00 2.44
N ASN A 16 -18.67 -9.83 2.58
CA ASN A 16 -18.84 -8.68 1.68
C ASN A 16 -18.42 -9.01 0.24
N ALA A 17 -17.51 -9.97 0.07
CA ALA A 17 -17.12 -10.51 -1.23
C ALA A 17 -18.07 -11.58 -1.77
N GLY A 18 -19.21 -11.84 -1.12
CA GLY A 18 -20.25 -12.78 -1.58
C GLY A 18 -19.97 -14.24 -1.27
N LYS A 19 -19.08 -14.55 -0.31
CA LYS A 19 -18.85 -15.94 0.16
C LYS A 19 -19.97 -16.35 1.12
N SER A 20 -20.24 -17.66 1.19
CA SER A 20 -21.12 -18.19 2.25
C SER A 20 -20.46 -18.05 3.62
N ILE A 21 -21.26 -18.06 4.70
CA ILE A 21 -20.73 -17.98 6.06
C ILE A 21 -19.84 -19.19 6.40
N GLU A 22 -20.17 -20.37 5.88
CA GLU A 22 -19.36 -21.57 6.06
C GLU A 22 -17.99 -21.42 5.39
N ASP A 23 -17.96 -20.93 4.15
CA ASP A 23 -16.73 -20.73 3.40
C ASP A 23 -15.89 -19.59 4.00
N ALA A 24 -16.54 -18.52 4.47
CA ALA A 24 -15.87 -17.40 5.15
C ALA A 24 -15.19 -17.85 6.45
N ARG A 25 -15.88 -18.66 7.28
CA ARG A 25 -15.32 -19.17 8.55
C ARG A 25 -14.21 -20.21 8.36
N ARG A 26 -14.14 -20.86 7.21
CA ARG A 26 -13.05 -21.77 6.83
C ARG A 26 -11.96 -21.09 6.02
N GLY A 27 -12.16 -19.83 5.68
CA GLY A 27 -11.20 -19.00 4.99
C GLY A 27 -10.15 -18.41 5.95
N GLY A 28 -9.37 -17.53 5.41
CA GLY A 28 -8.29 -16.83 6.12
C GLY A 28 -7.45 -16.00 5.18
N THR A 29 -6.24 -15.71 5.61
CA THR A 29 -5.26 -14.97 4.80
C THR A 29 -4.22 -15.90 4.19
N SER A 30 -3.63 -15.50 3.08
CA SER A 30 -2.39 -16.09 2.56
C SER A 30 -1.20 -15.81 3.48
N GLY A 31 0.00 -16.12 3.04
CA GLY A 31 1.23 -15.82 3.80
C GLY A 31 1.46 -14.33 4.11
N CYS A 32 0.77 -13.43 3.39
CA CYS A 32 0.79 -11.98 3.62
C CYS A 32 -0.51 -11.52 4.28
N VAL A 33 -1.45 -10.97 3.51
CA VAL A 33 -2.72 -10.41 4.04
C VAL A 33 -3.93 -10.76 3.18
N GLU A 34 -3.73 -11.35 2.00
CA GLU A 34 -4.80 -11.58 1.04
C GLU A 34 -5.80 -12.61 1.58
N THR A 35 -7.06 -12.19 1.65
CA THR A 35 -8.15 -13.03 2.14
C THR A 35 -8.70 -13.95 1.06
N GLY A 36 -9.02 -15.19 1.42
CA GLY A 36 -9.60 -16.18 0.53
C GLY A 36 -10.37 -17.26 1.25
N ALA A 37 -11.34 -17.87 0.56
CA ALA A 37 -12.08 -19.04 1.02
C ALA A 37 -11.26 -20.30 0.69
N PHE A 38 -10.47 -20.80 1.65
CA PHE A 38 -9.53 -21.89 1.44
C PHE A 38 -10.20 -23.15 0.85
N GLY A 39 -9.55 -23.71 -0.16
CA GLY A 39 -10.07 -24.86 -0.89
C GLY A 39 -11.28 -24.57 -1.80
N ASN A 40 -11.85 -23.36 -1.76
CA ASN A 40 -13.03 -22.98 -2.53
C ASN A 40 -12.78 -21.82 -3.50
N GLU A 41 -11.67 -21.13 -3.38
CA GLU A 41 -11.40 -19.93 -4.15
C GLU A 41 -10.09 -19.97 -4.90
N ALA A 42 -10.15 -19.58 -6.17
CA ALA A 42 -9.00 -19.17 -6.95
C ALA A 42 -8.87 -17.64 -6.82
N TYR A 43 -8.09 -17.18 -5.83
CA TYR A 43 -7.75 -15.76 -5.69
C TYR A 43 -6.35 -15.52 -6.27
N ILE A 44 -6.29 -14.72 -7.32
CA ILE A 44 -5.07 -14.51 -8.10
C ILE A 44 -4.62 -13.06 -7.97
N LEU A 45 -3.36 -12.87 -7.57
CA LEU A 45 -2.71 -11.57 -7.53
C LEU A 45 -2.28 -11.20 -8.95
N THR A 46 -2.87 -10.14 -9.50
CA THR A 46 -2.65 -9.74 -10.90
C THR A 46 -1.70 -8.56 -11.03
N GLY A 47 -1.04 -8.19 -9.94
CA GLY A 47 0.02 -7.19 -9.86
C GLY A 47 -0.35 -5.93 -9.08
N TYR A 48 0.54 -4.96 -9.14
CA TYR A 48 0.57 -3.79 -8.26
C TYR A 48 0.19 -2.52 -9.00
N PHE A 49 -0.25 -1.50 -8.25
CA PHE A 49 -0.70 -0.22 -8.77
C PHE A 49 -0.02 0.91 -8.00
N ASN A 50 0.87 1.65 -8.66
CA ASN A 50 1.65 2.72 -8.07
C ASN A 50 0.82 4.01 -7.99
N LEU A 51 0.13 4.24 -6.87
CA LEU A 51 -0.73 5.41 -6.67
C LEU A 51 0.05 6.74 -6.74
N PRO A 52 1.23 6.90 -6.11
CA PRO A 52 2.02 8.12 -6.20
C PRO A 52 2.53 8.44 -7.61
N LYS A 53 2.90 7.44 -8.39
CA LYS A 53 3.36 7.65 -9.79
C LYS A 53 2.29 8.27 -10.66
N ILE A 54 1.04 7.95 -10.39
CA ILE A 54 -0.08 8.55 -11.13
C ILE A 54 -0.19 10.05 -10.85
N LEU A 55 0.10 10.50 -9.62
CA LEU A 55 0.17 11.93 -9.32
C LEU A 55 1.33 12.60 -10.07
N GLU A 56 2.53 11.99 -10.07
CA GLU A 56 3.67 12.50 -10.85
C GLU A 56 3.29 12.68 -12.32
N ILE A 57 2.68 11.67 -12.94
CA ILE A 57 2.19 11.75 -14.32
C ILE A 57 1.09 12.82 -14.48
N THR A 58 0.22 13.01 -13.48
CA THR A 58 -0.82 14.04 -13.51
C THR A 58 -0.21 15.44 -13.51
N LEU A 59 0.76 15.69 -12.63
CA LEU A 59 1.46 16.97 -12.51
C LEU A 59 2.23 17.33 -13.80
N HIS A 60 2.67 16.33 -14.57
CA HIS A 60 3.34 16.50 -15.86
C HIS A 60 2.40 16.33 -17.07
N ASN A 61 1.11 16.64 -16.91
CA ASN A 61 0.12 16.60 -17.99
C ASN A 61 0.08 15.27 -18.76
N GLY A 62 0.16 14.16 -18.03
CA GLY A 62 0.15 12.81 -18.59
C GLY A 62 1.51 12.28 -19.09
N PHE A 63 2.55 13.10 -19.04
CA PHE A 63 3.90 12.72 -19.42
C PHE A 63 4.63 12.05 -18.25
N ASP A 64 5.35 10.99 -18.51
CA ASP A 64 6.24 10.36 -17.53
C ASP A 64 7.69 10.83 -17.73
N PRO A 65 8.23 11.66 -16.83
CA PRO A 65 9.57 12.23 -16.99
C PRO A 65 10.68 11.18 -16.91
N VAL A 66 10.48 10.08 -16.15
CA VAL A 66 11.50 9.04 -16.01
C VAL A 66 11.64 8.19 -17.26
N SER A 67 10.54 7.74 -17.86
CA SER A 67 10.56 6.97 -19.10
C SER A 67 10.61 7.83 -20.38
N ASN A 68 10.45 9.16 -20.23
CA ASN A 68 10.36 10.13 -21.31
C ASN A 68 9.25 9.80 -22.32
N LYS A 69 8.06 9.45 -21.81
CA LYS A 69 6.92 9.03 -22.63
C LYS A 69 5.61 9.68 -22.20
N GLN A 70 4.74 9.95 -23.16
CA GLN A 70 3.34 10.28 -22.86
C GLN A 70 2.60 8.99 -22.54
N LEU A 71 2.33 8.73 -21.27
CA LEU A 71 1.67 7.53 -20.80
C LEU A 71 0.22 7.76 -20.39
N GLY A 72 -0.06 8.92 -19.79
CA GLY A 72 -1.38 9.28 -19.27
C GLY A 72 -2.15 10.22 -20.18
N LEU A 73 -3.32 10.62 -19.71
CA LEU A 73 -4.19 11.60 -20.36
C LEU A 73 -3.59 13.01 -20.24
N LYS A 74 -3.77 13.83 -21.27
CA LYS A 74 -3.48 15.26 -21.21
C LYS A 74 -4.69 15.98 -20.57
N LEU A 75 -4.51 16.44 -19.33
CA LEU A 75 -5.59 17.03 -18.53
C LEU A 75 -5.30 18.47 -18.09
N GLY A 76 -4.21 19.07 -18.53
CA GLY A 76 -3.67 20.36 -18.13
C GLY A 76 -2.32 20.23 -17.43
N ASN A 77 -1.52 21.29 -17.42
CA ASN A 77 -0.27 21.33 -16.66
C ASN A 77 -0.60 21.59 -15.19
N ALA A 78 0.31 21.23 -14.29
CA ALA A 78 0.10 21.43 -12.85
C ALA A 78 -0.29 22.87 -12.49
N GLU A 79 0.33 23.86 -13.15
CA GLU A 79 0.12 25.28 -12.95
C GLU A 79 -1.24 25.80 -13.46
N ASP A 80 -1.92 25.05 -14.34
CA ASP A 80 -3.21 25.42 -14.90
C ASP A 80 -4.38 25.22 -13.94
N PHE A 81 -4.24 24.33 -12.94
CA PHE A 81 -5.26 24.03 -11.95
C PHE A 81 -5.49 25.21 -11.00
N LYS A 82 -6.75 25.62 -10.85
CA LYS A 82 -7.14 26.78 -10.04
C LYS A 82 -7.52 26.40 -8.60
N SER A 83 -7.73 25.13 -8.34
CA SER A 83 -8.09 24.60 -7.02
C SER A 83 -7.52 23.20 -6.82
N TYR A 84 -7.45 22.78 -5.56
CA TYR A 84 -7.15 21.40 -5.20
C TYR A 84 -8.14 20.41 -5.82
N ASP A 85 -9.42 20.77 -5.87
CA ASP A 85 -10.45 19.90 -6.40
C ASP A 85 -10.26 19.64 -7.91
N GLU A 86 -9.85 20.66 -8.69
CA GLU A 86 -9.53 20.47 -10.11
C GLU A 86 -8.34 19.51 -10.30
N LEU A 87 -7.28 19.68 -9.51
CA LEU A 87 -6.13 18.78 -9.53
C LEU A 87 -6.53 17.35 -9.13
N PHE A 88 -7.32 17.22 -8.07
CA PHE A 88 -7.75 15.90 -7.59
C PHE A 88 -8.67 15.19 -8.59
N GLU A 89 -9.56 15.93 -9.28
CA GLU A 89 -10.34 15.39 -10.38
C GLU A 89 -9.46 14.93 -11.56
N ALA A 90 -8.40 15.67 -11.89
CA ALA A 90 -7.44 15.23 -12.90
C ALA A 90 -6.71 13.95 -12.47
N TYR A 91 -6.25 13.87 -11.21
CA TYR A 91 -5.67 12.65 -10.64
C TYR A 91 -6.64 11.47 -10.72
N LYS A 92 -7.90 11.64 -10.34
CA LYS A 92 -8.93 10.59 -10.44
C LYS A 92 -9.11 10.08 -11.87
N LYS A 93 -9.13 10.96 -12.85
CA LYS A 93 -9.20 10.58 -14.27
C LYS A 93 -7.99 9.75 -14.71
N GLN A 94 -6.80 10.08 -14.25
CA GLN A 94 -5.58 9.30 -14.50
C GLN A 94 -5.66 7.92 -13.82
N VAL A 95 -6.08 7.85 -12.56
CA VAL A 95 -6.27 6.57 -11.85
C VAL A 95 -7.21 5.66 -12.66
N ARG A 96 -8.34 6.20 -13.14
CA ARG A 96 -9.29 5.44 -13.96
C ARG A 96 -8.66 4.96 -15.26
N HIS A 97 -7.93 5.82 -15.95
CA HIS A 97 -7.24 5.49 -17.19
C HIS A 97 -6.27 4.32 -17.03
N PHE A 98 -5.39 4.39 -16.05
CA PHE A 98 -4.40 3.34 -15.79
C PHE A 98 -5.05 2.04 -15.27
N ALA A 99 -6.09 2.13 -14.47
CA ALA A 99 -6.86 0.96 -14.03
C ALA A 99 -7.54 0.25 -15.22
N ASP A 100 -8.08 1.00 -16.17
CA ASP A 100 -8.68 0.45 -17.39
C ASP A 100 -7.66 -0.29 -18.25
N ILE A 101 -6.46 0.27 -18.40
CA ILE A 101 -5.35 -0.39 -19.12
C ILE A 101 -4.93 -1.67 -18.39
N LYS A 102 -4.73 -1.58 -17.08
CA LYS A 102 -4.29 -2.72 -16.26
C LYS A 102 -5.29 -3.86 -16.30
N ILE A 103 -6.57 -3.60 -16.10
CA ILE A 103 -7.62 -4.63 -16.11
C ILE A 103 -7.74 -5.28 -17.50
N ARG A 104 -7.65 -4.50 -18.58
CA ARG A 104 -7.62 -5.07 -19.94
C ARG A 104 -6.42 -5.98 -20.14
N GLY A 105 -5.22 -5.54 -19.74
CA GLY A 105 -4.00 -6.33 -19.81
C GLY A 105 -4.10 -7.60 -18.97
N ASN A 106 -4.54 -7.51 -17.72
CA ASN A 106 -4.75 -8.66 -16.85
C ASN A 106 -5.74 -9.68 -17.43
N ASN A 107 -6.85 -9.21 -18.02
CA ASN A 107 -7.83 -10.08 -18.66
C ASN A 107 -7.23 -10.83 -19.87
N VAL A 108 -6.31 -10.23 -20.61
CA VAL A 108 -5.56 -10.92 -21.67
C VAL A 108 -4.63 -11.98 -21.08
N ILE A 109 -3.88 -11.62 -20.05
CA ILE A 109 -2.97 -12.55 -19.35
C ILE A 109 -3.74 -13.74 -18.76
N GLU A 110 -4.85 -13.51 -18.06
CA GLU A 110 -5.68 -14.59 -17.50
C GLU A 110 -6.24 -15.52 -18.59
N LYS A 111 -6.58 -15.01 -19.80
CA LYS A 111 -6.96 -15.85 -20.95
C LYS A 111 -5.82 -16.75 -21.41
N ILE A 112 -4.60 -16.21 -21.47
CA ILE A 112 -3.39 -16.96 -21.83
C ILE A 112 -3.12 -18.06 -20.80
N TYR A 113 -3.22 -17.76 -19.51
CA TYR A 113 -3.07 -18.76 -18.44
C TYR A 113 -4.11 -19.88 -18.57
N LYS A 114 -5.38 -19.51 -18.79
CA LYS A 114 -6.46 -20.49 -18.99
C LYS A 114 -6.20 -21.45 -20.15
N GLU A 115 -5.62 -20.96 -21.23
CA GLU A 115 -5.46 -21.72 -22.48
C GLU A 115 -4.16 -22.53 -22.50
N TYR A 116 -3.06 -21.92 -22.02
CA TYR A 116 -1.71 -22.49 -22.20
C TYR A 116 -1.05 -22.95 -20.90
N MET A 117 -1.59 -22.61 -19.74
CA MET A 117 -0.98 -22.91 -18.43
C MET A 117 -2.00 -23.51 -17.46
N PRO A 118 -2.59 -24.68 -17.76
CA PRO A 118 -3.50 -25.36 -16.85
C PRO A 118 -2.77 -25.73 -15.55
N ALA A 119 -3.52 -25.71 -14.43
CA ALA A 119 -3.03 -26.05 -13.11
C ALA A 119 -3.74 -27.32 -12.56
N PRO A 120 -3.46 -28.53 -13.10
CA PRO A 120 -4.22 -29.73 -12.77
C PRO A 120 -4.14 -30.08 -11.28
N PHE A 121 -2.98 -29.91 -10.64
CA PHE A 121 -2.85 -30.19 -9.21
C PHE A 121 -3.72 -29.26 -8.36
N LEU A 122 -3.73 -27.96 -8.64
CA LEU A 122 -4.63 -27.02 -7.96
C LEU A 122 -6.10 -27.32 -8.24
N SER A 123 -6.41 -27.77 -9.46
CA SER A 123 -7.78 -28.14 -9.85
C SER A 123 -8.31 -29.35 -9.07
N ILE A 124 -7.43 -30.31 -8.70
CA ILE A 124 -7.80 -31.48 -7.89
C ILE A 124 -8.13 -31.11 -6.45
N ILE A 125 -7.38 -30.16 -5.87
CA ILE A 125 -7.52 -29.78 -4.46
C ILE A 125 -8.45 -28.57 -4.23
N THR A 126 -8.99 -27.99 -5.32
CA THR A 126 -9.92 -26.85 -5.24
C THR A 126 -11.34 -27.32 -5.60
N ASN A 127 -12.27 -27.08 -4.69
CA ASN A 127 -13.65 -27.47 -4.85
C ASN A 127 -14.28 -26.87 -6.11
N ASP A 128 -15.20 -27.64 -6.69
CA ASP A 128 -15.99 -27.36 -7.88
C ASP A 128 -15.21 -27.46 -9.21
N CYS A 129 -13.87 -27.48 -9.22
CA CYS A 129 -13.10 -27.63 -10.46
C CYS A 129 -13.45 -28.94 -11.20
N ILE A 130 -13.44 -30.09 -10.50
CA ILE A 130 -13.74 -31.41 -11.07
C ILE A 130 -15.21 -31.48 -11.50
N SER A 131 -16.14 -31.05 -10.64
CA SER A 131 -17.58 -31.14 -10.94
C SER A 131 -18.00 -30.23 -12.10
N LYS A 132 -17.33 -29.08 -12.26
CA LYS A 132 -17.54 -28.17 -13.40
C LYS A 132 -16.77 -28.59 -14.66
N GLY A 133 -15.84 -29.56 -14.58
CA GLY A 133 -14.94 -29.90 -15.68
C GLY A 133 -14.10 -28.74 -16.16
N LYS A 134 -13.66 -27.85 -15.23
CA LYS A 134 -12.90 -26.63 -15.54
C LYS A 134 -11.65 -26.55 -14.68
N ASP A 135 -10.55 -26.16 -15.32
CA ASP A 135 -9.28 -25.91 -14.64
C ASP A 135 -9.37 -24.73 -13.68
N TYR A 136 -8.50 -24.72 -12.65
CA TYR A 136 -8.34 -23.62 -11.70
C TYR A 136 -8.16 -22.26 -12.39
N ASN A 137 -7.28 -22.17 -13.39
CA ASN A 137 -7.07 -20.96 -14.19
C ASN A 137 -8.23 -20.70 -15.18
N GLY A 138 -9.08 -21.70 -15.43
CA GLY A 138 -10.26 -21.61 -16.29
C GLY A 138 -11.55 -21.19 -15.61
N GLY A 139 -11.49 -20.87 -14.30
CA GLY A 139 -12.68 -20.49 -13.51
C GLY A 139 -13.42 -21.69 -12.95
N GLY A 140 -12.72 -22.80 -12.70
CA GLY A 140 -13.29 -24.02 -12.11
C GLY A 140 -13.66 -23.87 -10.65
N ALA A 141 -12.93 -23.09 -9.88
CA ALA A 141 -13.17 -22.88 -8.45
C ALA A 141 -14.59 -22.35 -8.18
N ARG A 142 -15.08 -22.52 -6.95
CA ARG A 142 -16.37 -21.96 -6.50
C ARG A 142 -16.39 -20.46 -6.62
N TYR A 143 -15.33 -19.80 -6.14
CA TYR A 143 -15.10 -18.37 -6.24
C TYR A 143 -13.83 -18.07 -7.06
N ASN A 144 -13.87 -17.02 -7.87
CA ASN A 144 -12.77 -16.67 -8.77
C ASN A 144 -12.47 -15.19 -8.68
N THR A 145 -11.54 -14.80 -7.82
CA THR A 145 -11.20 -13.41 -7.54
C THR A 145 -9.85 -13.05 -8.17
N SER A 146 -9.77 -11.86 -8.75
CA SER A 146 -8.53 -11.24 -9.23
C SER A 146 -8.23 -10.00 -8.39
N TYR A 147 -7.02 -9.92 -7.83
CA TYR A 147 -6.64 -8.80 -6.97
C TYR A 147 -5.65 -7.87 -7.67
N ILE A 148 -5.88 -6.55 -7.51
CA ILE A 148 -4.90 -5.51 -7.84
C ILE A 148 -4.48 -4.84 -6.54
N GLN A 149 -3.18 -4.79 -6.28
CA GLN A 149 -2.61 -4.30 -5.04
C GLN A 149 -2.23 -2.83 -5.14
N GLY A 150 -2.87 -1.97 -4.35
CA GLY A 150 -2.54 -0.55 -4.22
C GLY A 150 -1.28 -0.36 -3.37
N VAL A 151 -0.37 0.49 -3.82
CA VAL A 151 0.92 0.75 -3.16
C VAL A 151 1.16 2.25 -3.05
N GLY A 152 1.70 2.69 -1.91
CA GLY A 152 2.11 4.07 -1.70
C GLY A 152 1.01 4.97 -1.19
N ILE A 153 0.03 4.45 -0.42
CA ILE A 153 -1.10 5.25 0.08
C ILE A 153 -0.63 6.40 0.99
N GLY A 154 0.35 6.19 1.87
CA GLY A 154 0.90 7.27 2.70
C GLY A 154 1.61 8.34 1.86
N THR A 155 2.42 7.92 0.88
CA THR A 155 3.12 8.86 -0.02
C THR A 155 2.15 9.73 -0.83
N ILE A 156 1.10 9.14 -1.42
CA ILE A 156 0.12 9.89 -2.21
C ILE A 156 -0.72 10.82 -1.33
N THR A 157 -1.15 10.35 -0.17
CA THR A 157 -1.89 11.15 0.80
C THR A 157 -1.12 12.39 1.23
N ASP A 158 0.11 12.20 1.69
CA ASP A 158 0.97 13.29 2.12
C ASP A 158 1.35 14.25 0.97
N SER A 159 1.48 13.73 -0.25
CA SER A 159 1.74 14.56 -1.43
C SER A 159 0.56 15.45 -1.78
N LEU A 160 -0.65 14.90 -1.75
CA LEU A 160 -1.88 15.67 -1.98
C LEU A 160 -2.13 16.67 -0.83
N ALA A 161 -1.89 16.26 0.42
CA ALA A 161 -1.97 17.16 1.57
C ALA A 161 -0.98 18.33 1.44
N ALA A 162 0.25 18.07 1.00
CA ALA A 162 1.26 19.11 0.81
C ALA A 162 0.86 20.14 -0.26
N ILE A 163 0.32 19.66 -1.38
CA ILE A 163 -0.18 20.55 -2.44
C ILE A 163 -1.38 21.33 -1.94
N LYS A 164 -2.41 20.67 -1.39
CA LYS A 164 -3.63 21.31 -0.88
C LYS A 164 -3.30 22.39 0.12
N TYR A 165 -2.53 22.03 1.15
CA TYR A 165 -2.22 22.91 2.27
C TYR A 165 -1.33 24.10 1.87
N ASN A 166 -0.19 23.84 1.21
CA ASN A 166 0.79 24.89 0.99
C ASN A 166 0.51 25.74 -0.25
N VAL A 167 0.00 25.13 -1.35
CA VAL A 167 -0.24 25.87 -2.59
C VAL A 167 -1.62 26.51 -2.60
N PHE A 168 -2.68 25.74 -2.34
CA PHE A 168 -4.05 26.22 -2.54
C PHE A 168 -4.66 26.92 -1.32
N GLU A 169 -4.27 26.54 -0.09
CA GLU A 169 -4.87 27.13 1.11
C GLU A 169 -4.00 28.19 1.76
N GLN A 170 -2.72 27.86 2.01
CA GLN A 170 -1.81 28.78 2.71
C GLN A 170 -1.04 29.72 1.77
N HIS A 171 -1.04 29.45 0.47
CA HIS A 171 -0.33 30.23 -0.56
C HIS A 171 1.14 30.53 -0.20
N ARG A 172 1.84 29.53 0.40
CA ARG A 172 3.25 29.67 0.82
C ARG A 172 4.20 29.72 -0.36
N PHE A 173 3.85 29.01 -1.41
CA PHE A 173 4.54 29.00 -2.70
C PHE A 173 3.54 28.62 -3.80
N THR A 174 3.87 28.94 -5.02
CA THR A 174 3.06 28.65 -6.19
C THR A 174 3.25 27.20 -6.65
N MET A 175 2.33 26.70 -7.48
CA MET A 175 2.52 25.39 -8.12
C MET A 175 3.77 25.36 -8.99
N HIS A 176 4.11 26.47 -9.67
CA HIS A 176 5.33 26.58 -10.46
C HIS A 176 6.59 26.37 -9.60
N GLU A 177 6.71 27.08 -8.47
CA GLU A 177 7.85 26.94 -7.54
C GLU A 177 7.94 25.51 -6.96
N LEU A 178 6.79 24.87 -6.68
CA LEU A 178 6.78 23.47 -6.27
C LEU A 178 7.31 22.55 -7.37
N MET A 179 6.85 22.72 -8.61
CA MET A 179 7.31 21.89 -9.74
C MET A 179 8.81 22.06 -9.98
N GLU A 180 9.33 23.29 -9.94
CA GLU A 180 10.77 23.52 -10.03
C GLU A 180 11.54 22.83 -8.87
N ALA A 181 11.04 22.89 -7.64
CA ALA A 181 11.66 22.22 -6.50
C ALA A 181 11.69 20.70 -6.69
N LEU A 182 10.61 20.10 -7.21
CA LEU A 182 10.53 18.66 -7.51
C LEU A 182 11.51 18.25 -8.60
N ASP A 183 11.59 19.02 -9.70
CA ASP A 183 12.49 18.74 -10.83
C ASP A 183 13.96 18.82 -10.42
N HIS A 184 14.29 19.68 -9.44
CA HIS A 184 15.63 19.81 -8.86
C HIS A 184 15.84 18.90 -7.62
N ASN A 185 14.93 17.95 -7.34
CA ASN A 185 15.02 17.08 -6.17
C ASN A 185 15.19 17.86 -4.85
N PHE A 186 14.55 19.05 -4.78
CA PHE A 186 14.63 20.06 -3.72
C PHE A 186 16.02 20.72 -3.53
N GLU A 187 17.00 20.43 -4.39
CA GLU A 187 18.29 21.13 -4.36
C GLU A 187 18.11 22.60 -4.70
N GLY A 188 18.53 23.48 -3.79
CA GLY A 188 18.31 24.93 -3.91
C GLY A 188 16.95 25.44 -3.37
N TYR A 189 16.06 24.54 -2.93
CA TYR A 189 14.72 24.87 -2.40
C TYR A 189 14.50 24.41 -0.95
N PRO A 190 15.40 24.72 0.01
CA PRO A 190 15.33 24.20 1.37
C PRO A 190 14.08 24.66 2.14
N GLU A 191 13.55 25.83 1.81
CA GLU A 191 12.35 26.36 2.44
C GLU A 191 11.10 25.58 2.01
N ILE A 192 10.93 25.33 0.72
CA ILE A 192 9.84 24.51 0.19
C ILE A 192 9.94 23.09 0.77
N TYR A 193 11.15 22.51 0.74
CA TYR A 193 11.38 21.19 1.35
C TYR A 193 10.95 21.15 2.82
N ASN A 194 11.35 22.14 3.62
CA ASN A 194 10.97 22.21 5.04
C ASN A 194 9.45 22.31 5.23
N PHE A 195 8.75 23.07 4.40
CA PHE A 195 7.30 23.16 4.49
C PHE A 195 6.64 21.82 4.17
N VAL A 196 6.98 21.19 3.04
CA VAL A 196 6.33 19.96 2.61
C VAL A 196 6.71 18.75 3.46
N ALA A 197 7.96 18.68 3.95
CA ALA A 197 8.43 17.57 4.75
C ALA A 197 8.02 17.65 6.23
N ASN A 198 8.08 18.88 6.83
CA ASN A 198 8.03 19.03 8.28
C ASN A 198 6.88 19.90 8.81
N LYS A 199 6.18 20.65 7.95
CA LYS A 199 5.17 21.64 8.38
C LYS A 199 3.79 21.43 7.79
N THR A 200 3.60 20.37 7.07
CA THR A 200 2.31 19.96 6.49
C THR A 200 1.71 18.84 7.32
N PRO A 201 0.38 18.80 7.54
CA PRO A 201 -0.29 17.64 8.13
C PRO A 201 0.05 16.34 7.38
N LYS A 202 0.29 15.28 8.13
CA LYS A 202 0.74 13.98 7.61
C LYS A 202 -0.16 12.85 8.07
N TYR A 203 -0.43 11.92 7.18
CA TYR A 203 -1.11 10.67 7.47
C TYR A 203 -0.32 9.83 8.51
N GLY A 204 -1.05 9.19 9.41
CA GLY A 204 -0.48 8.39 10.50
C GLY A 204 -0.31 9.13 11.82
N ASN A 205 -0.87 10.35 11.96
CA ASN A 205 -0.78 11.18 13.15
C ASN A 205 -2.14 11.46 13.82
N ASP A 206 -3.20 10.74 13.42
CA ASP A 206 -4.58 10.99 13.85
C ASP A 206 -5.03 12.44 13.54
N ASP A 207 -4.65 12.89 12.35
CA ASP A 207 -4.95 14.22 11.84
C ASP A 207 -5.97 14.12 10.69
N ASP A 208 -7.21 14.55 10.96
CA ASP A 208 -8.31 14.44 10.02
C ASP A 208 -8.04 15.14 8.68
N TYR A 209 -7.22 16.18 8.67
CA TYR A 209 -6.87 16.87 7.43
C TYR A 209 -6.16 15.94 6.41
N ALA A 210 -5.21 15.14 6.88
CA ALA A 210 -4.51 14.19 6.03
C ALA A 210 -5.32 12.89 5.85
N ASP A 211 -5.98 12.43 6.91
CA ASP A 211 -6.70 11.16 6.91
C ASP A 211 -7.91 11.19 5.97
N GLU A 212 -8.66 12.30 5.85
CA GLU A 212 -9.76 12.48 4.88
C GLU A 212 -9.26 12.44 3.42
N ILE A 213 -8.03 12.89 3.17
CA ILE A 213 -7.41 12.77 1.84
C ILE A 213 -7.09 11.28 1.55
N MET A 214 -6.58 10.57 2.54
CA MET A 214 -6.34 9.12 2.44
C MET A 214 -7.64 8.38 2.12
N GLU A 215 -8.71 8.64 2.85
CA GLU A 215 -10.03 8.04 2.60
C GLU A 215 -10.52 8.34 1.18
N SER A 216 -10.38 9.58 0.72
CA SER A 216 -10.80 10.00 -0.62
C SER A 216 -10.02 9.27 -1.74
N VAL A 217 -8.70 9.08 -1.57
CA VAL A 217 -7.86 8.33 -2.52
C VAL A 217 -8.23 6.85 -2.50
N PHE A 218 -8.36 6.27 -1.31
CA PHE A 218 -8.75 4.87 -1.13
C PHE A 218 -10.12 4.57 -1.73
N ASP A 219 -11.13 5.36 -1.41
CA ASP A 219 -12.49 5.20 -1.92
C ASP A 219 -12.53 5.26 -3.45
N TYR A 220 -11.83 6.23 -4.04
CA TYR A 220 -11.78 6.34 -5.49
C TYR A 220 -11.09 5.14 -6.14
N TYR A 221 -9.97 4.68 -5.57
CA TYR A 221 -9.28 3.48 -6.05
C TYR A 221 -10.16 2.24 -5.93
N TYR A 222 -10.83 2.06 -4.78
CA TYR A 222 -11.78 0.98 -4.57
C TYR A 222 -12.88 0.96 -5.63
N HIS A 223 -13.60 2.07 -5.82
CA HIS A 223 -14.69 2.15 -6.78
C HIS A 223 -14.24 2.04 -8.24
N THR A 224 -12.98 2.33 -8.51
CA THR A 224 -12.42 2.20 -9.86
C THR A 224 -12.12 0.75 -10.23
N VAL A 225 -11.72 -0.08 -9.27
CA VAL A 225 -11.24 -1.46 -9.50
C VAL A 225 -12.27 -2.51 -9.10
N SER A 226 -12.84 -2.39 -7.89
CA SER A 226 -13.66 -3.44 -7.29
C SER A 226 -14.96 -3.68 -8.06
N GLY A 227 -15.36 -4.98 -8.13
CA GLY A 227 -16.57 -5.41 -8.79
C GLY A 227 -16.47 -5.53 -10.32
N ARG A 228 -15.37 -5.09 -10.94
CA ARG A 228 -15.18 -5.24 -12.39
C ARG A 228 -14.98 -6.71 -12.77
N PRO A 229 -15.58 -7.18 -13.88
CA PRO A 229 -15.51 -8.59 -14.25
C PRO A 229 -14.09 -9.02 -14.67
N ASN A 230 -13.68 -10.20 -14.21
CA ASN A 230 -12.53 -10.91 -14.75
C ASN A 230 -12.96 -11.96 -15.77
N VAL A 231 -12.01 -12.65 -16.42
CA VAL A 231 -12.31 -13.65 -17.45
C VAL A 231 -12.60 -15.05 -16.91
N ARG A 232 -12.48 -15.24 -15.58
CA ARG A 232 -12.72 -16.52 -14.92
C ARG A 232 -14.14 -16.64 -14.32
N GLY A 233 -15.00 -15.62 -14.57
CA GLY A 233 -16.39 -15.59 -14.09
C GLY A 233 -16.55 -15.02 -12.68
N GLY A 234 -15.53 -14.34 -12.17
CA GLY A 234 -15.55 -13.59 -10.93
C GLY A 234 -15.28 -12.10 -11.17
N THR A 235 -14.79 -11.41 -10.14
CA THR A 235 -14.55 -9.98 -10.19
C THR A 235 -13.15 -9.60 -9.69
N TYR A 236 -12.74 -8.38 -10.02
CA TYR A 236 -11.58 -7.72 -9.42
C TYR A 236 -11.92 -7.21 -8.02
N ARG A 237 -10.94 -7.26 -7.14
CA ARG A 237 -10.92 -6.63 -5.81
C ARG A 237 -9.58 -5.96 -5.59
N ILE A 238 -9.47 -5.16 -4.55
CA ILE A 238 -8.22 -4.50 -4.16
C ILE A 238 -7.63 -5.12 -2.88
N ASN A 239 -6.31 -5.08 -2.78
CA ASN A 239 -5.53 -5.19 -1.55
C ASN A 239 -4.68 -3.94 -1.39
N MET A 240 -4.25 -3.66 -0.16
CA MET A 240 -3.27 -2.62 0.11
C MET A 240 -2.00 -3.26 0.67
N LEU A 241 -1.16 -3.74 -0.23
CA LEU A 241 0.02 -4.56 0.07
C LEU A 241 1.08 -4.38 -1.01
N PRO A 242 2.36 -4.09 -0.68
CA PRO A 242 3.40 -3.89 -1.67
C PRO A 242 4.23 -5.15 -1.96
N THR A 243 4.29 -6.16 -1.06
CA THR A 243 5.38 -7.14 -0.98
C THR A 243 6.73 -6.40 -0.88
N THR A 244 7.39 -6.11 -2.01
CA THR A 244 8.61 -5.27 -2.10
C THR A 244 8.51 -4.21 -3.20
N CYS A 245 7.37 -4.14 -3.90
CA CYS A 245 7.21 -3.24 -5.04
C CYS A 245 7.33 -1.74 -4.68
N HIS A 246 7.10 -1.35 -3.42
CA HIS A 246 7.27 0.02 -2.96
C HIS A 246 8.70 0.54 -3.15
N VAL A 247 9.71 -0.32 -3.07
CA VAL A 247 11.11 0.03 -3.38
C VAL A 247 11.25 0.32 -4.88
N TYR A 248 10.90 -0.65 -5.71
CA TYR A 248 10.96 -0.51 -7.17
C TYR A 248 10.11 0.65 -7.69
N PHE A 249 8.92 0.86 -7.12
CA PHE A 249 8.05 1.96 -7.50
C PHE A 249 8.65 3.32 -7.18
N GLY A 250 9.41 3.42 -6.09
CA GLY A 250 10.16 4.64 -5.79
C GLY A 250 11.32 4.87 -6.75
N GLU A 251 12.04 3.81 -7.17
CA GLU A 251 13.16 3.91 -8.11
C GLU A 251 12.77 4.53 -9.46
N VAL A 252 11.52 4.31 -9.90
CA VAL A 252 11.00 4.84 -11.17
C VAL A 252 10.24 6.15 -10.99
N MET A 253 10.47 6.88 -9.89
CA MET A 253 9.85 8.18 -9.60
C MET A 253 10.88 9.24 -9.28
N LEU A 254 10.60 10.49 -9.70
CA LEU A 254 11.28 11.69 -9.25
C LEU A 254 10.85 12.05 -7.81
N ALA A 255 11.30 13.20 -7.31
CA ALA A 255 10.85 13.72 -6.03
C ALA A 255 9.33 13.90 -5.98
N SER A 256 8.73 13.77 -4.81
CA SER A 256 7.28 13.92 -4.64
C SER A 256 6.91 15.02 -3.65
N PRO A 257 5.73 15.62 -3.79
CA PRO A 257 5.31 16.81 -3.03
C PRO A 257 5.31 16.65 -1.51
N ASN A 258 5.37 15.42 -0.98
CA ASN A 258 5.48 15.17 0.47
C ASN A 258 6.89 15.34 1.04
N GLY A 259 7.90 15.65 0.20
CA GLY A 259 9.32 15.76 0.56
C GLY A 259 10.13 14.48 0.33
N ARG A 260 9.54 13.39 -0.23
CA ARG A 260 10.28 12.21 -0.63
C ARG A 260 11.21 12.56 -1.80
N LEU A 261 12.49 12.26 -1.65
CA LEU A 261 13.49 12.50 -2.70
C LEU A 261 13.35 11.51 -3.86
N ALA A 262 13.86 11.90 -5.03
CA ALA A 262 13.87 11.06 -6.22
C ALA A 262 14.50 9.67 -5.95
N HIS A 263 13.94 8.65 -6.57
CA HIS A 263 14.41 7.26 -6.52
C HIS A 263 14.39 6.61 -5.11
N LYS A 264 13.78 7.25 -4.12
CA LYS A 264 13.57 6.65 -2.79
C LYS A 264 12.27 5.85 -2.75
N PRO A 265 12.20 4.76 -1.94
CA PRO A 265 10.98 3.96 -1.81
C PRO A 265 9.77 4.81 -1.44
N VAL A 266 8.60 4.47 -1.98
CA VAL A 266 7.29 5.00 -1.52
C VAL A 266 6.86 4.30 -0.23
N SER A 267 5.79 4.76 0.41
CA SER A 267 5.23 4.10 1.60
C SER A 267 4.75 2.69 1.27
N GLU A 268 4.85 1.80 2.24
CA GLU A 268 4.50 0.39 2.08
C GLU A 268 3.15 0.07 2.72
N GLY A 269 2.37 -0.87 2.12
CA GLY A 269 1.06 -1.26 2.62
C GLY A 269 0.13 -0.07 2.84
N ILE A 270 -0.42 -0.01 4.04
CA ILE A 270 -1.19 1.14 4.54
C ILE A 270 -0.40 1.97 5.56
N SER A 271 0.87 1.66 5.76
CA SER A 271 1.73 2.40 6.69
C SER A 271 1.93 3.84 6.23
N PRO A 272 2.10 4.77 7.16
CA PRO A 272 2.52 6.15 6.86
C PRO A 272 3.84 6.19 6.09
N GLU A 273 4.15 7.34 5.49
CA GLU A 273 5.48 7.57 4.94
C GLU A 273 6.53 7.52 6.05
N LYS A 274 7.71 7.00 5.75
CA LYS A 274 8.80 6.81 6.70
C LYS A 274 9.20 8.13 7.37
N GLY A 275 9.12 8.16 8.71
CA GLY A 275 9.42 9.33 9.52
C GLY A 275 8.32 10.39 9.55
N ALA A 276 7.16 10.15 8.92
CA ALA A 276 6.03 11.07 8.95
C ALA A 276 5.14 10.90 10.21
N ASP A 277 5.09 9.70 10.77
CA ASP A 277 4.28 9.27 11.90
C ASP A 277 4.99 9.58 13.24
N VAL A 278 4.83 10.81 13.71
CA VAL A 278 5.57 11.35 14.88
C VAL A 278 4.74 11.39 16.17
N HIS A 279 3.44 11.06 16.12
CA HIS A 279 2.54 11.10 17.27
C HIS A 279 2.32 9.72 17.94
N GLY A 280 3.20 8.76 17.65
CA GLY A 280 3.23 7.44 18.27
C GLY A 280 2.27 6.41 17.69
N PRO A 281 2.37 5.15 18.15
CA PRO A 281 1.71 4.02 17.50
C PRO A 281 0.18 4.07 17.59
N THR A 282 -0.37 4.69 18.62
CA THR A 282 -1.82 4.85 18.78
C THR A 282 -2.40 5.79 17.72
N ALA A 283 -1.71 6.88 17.40
CA ALA A 283 -2.11 7.78 16.31
C ALA A 283 -2.06 7.06 14.96
N VAL A 284 -1.01 6.24 14.73
CA VAL A 284 -0.90 5.44 13.50
C VAL A 284 -2.11 4.51 13.33
N ILE A 285 -2.47 3.71 14.35
CA ILE A 285 -3.60 2.78 14.22
C ILE A 285 -4.93 3.50 14.04
N LYS A 286 -5.11 4.67 14.62
CA LYS A 286 -6.33 5.48 14.43
C LYS A 286 -6.42 6.02 13.00
N SER A 287 -5.36 6.62 12.47
CA SER A 287 -5.33 7.05 11.06
C SER A 287 -5.59 5.88 10.11
N CYS A 288 -4.92 4.74 10.33
CA CYS A 288 -5.09 3.55 9.49
C CYS A 288 -6.51 2.95 9.57
N SER A 289 -7.18 3.08 10.72
CA SER A 289 -8.54 2.53 10.93
C SER A 289 -9.63 3.35 10.23
N LYS A 290 -9.34 4.57 9.78
CA LYS A 290 -10.29 5.37 8.98
C LYS A 290 -10.47 4.80 7.56
N MET A 291 -9.52 3.98 7.08
CA MET A 291 -9.69 3.19 5.86
C MET A 291 -10.72 2.08 6.08
N ASP A 292 -11.66 1.91 5.15
CA ASP A 292 -12.63 0.80 5.22
C ASP A 292 -11.96 -0.53 4.79
N HIS A 293 -11.35 -1.21 5.77
CA HIS A 293 -10.67 -2.50 5.56
C HIS A 293 -11.62 -3.57 5.02
N LEU A 294 -12.88 -3.55 5.45
CA LEU A 294 -13.87 -4.60 5.15
C LEU A 294 -14.28 -4.65 3.68
N ARG A 295 -13.95 -3.61 2.90
CA ARG A 295 -14.14 -3.59 1.43
C ARG A 295 -12.98 -4.23 0.68
N THR A 296 -11.85 -4.43 1.33
CA THR A 296 -10.64 -4.94 0.67
C THR A 296 -10.56 -6.46 0.72
N GLY A 297 -9.54 -7.02 0.12
CA GLY A 297 -9.12 -8.40 0.33
C GLY A 297 -7.87 -8.47 1.19
N GLY A 298 -7.64 -7.45 2.02
CA GLY A 298 -6.55 -7.38 2.99
C GLY A 298 -5.69 -6.12 2.88
N THR A 299 -5.30 -5.61 4.03
CA THR A 299 -4.43 -4.43 4.20
C THR A 299 -3.27 -4.78 5.11
N LEU A 300 -2.10 -4.21 4.85
CA LEU A 300 -0.88 -4.51 5.59
C LEU A 300 -0.39 -3.27 6.33
N LEU A 301 -0.33 -3.34 7.67
CA LEU A 301 0.28 -2.31 8.52
C LEU A 301 1.57 -2.85 9.16
N ASN A 302 2.68 -2.13 8.97
CA ASN A 302 3.94 -2.35 9.68
C ASN A 302 4.13 -1.33 10.80
N GLN A 303 4.68 -1.80 11.91
CA GLN A 303 5.25 -0.93 12.94
C GLN A 303 6.60 -1.47 13.41
N LYS A 304 7.50 -0.57 13.80
CA LYS A 304 8.81 -0.91 14.36
C LYS A 304 8.94 -0.34 15.76
N PHE A 305 9.34 -1.20 16.70
CA PHE A 305 9.61 -0.83 18.09
C PHE A 305 11.04 -1.16 18.47
N THR A 306 11.62 -0.34 19.33
CA THR A 306 12.86 -0.77 20.01
C THR A 306 12.53 -1.85 21.05
N PRO A 307 13.44 -2.81 21.31
CA PRO A 307 13.18 -3.88 22.29
C PRO A 307 12.83 -3.37 23.69
N SER A 308 13.40 -2.25 24.11
CA SER A 308 13.13 -1.64 25.42
C SER A 308 11.68 -1.17 25.60
N VAL A 309 11.02 -0.72 24.54
CA VAL A 309 9.64 -0.20 24.57
C VAL A 309 8.60 -1.31 24.86
N VAL A 310 8.92 -2.53 24.44
CA VAL A 310 8.02 -3.69 24.61
C VAL A 310 8.54 -4.69 25.67
N ALA A 311 9.53 -4.27 26.46
CA ALA A 311 10.11 -5.10 27.51
C ALA A 311 9.22 -5.13 28.78
N GLY A 312 9.25 -6.27 29.49
CA GLY A 312 8.50 -6.48 30.72
C GLY A 312 7.00 -6.63 30.51
N GLU A 313 6.24 -6.75 31.60
CA GLU A 313 4.80 -6.96 31.55
C GLU A 313 4.07 -5.72 31.00
N GLU A 314 4.44 -4.52 31.42
CA GLU A 314 3.85 -3.27 30.97
C GLU A 314 4.01 -3.06 29.45
N GLY A 315 5.21 -3.30 28.91
CA GLY A 315 5.46 -3.18 27.46
C GLY A 315 4.65 -4.21 26.65
N LEU A 316 4.50 -5.43 27.16
CA LEU A 316 3.68 -6.46 26.53
C LEU A 316 2.18 -6.13 26.60
N ASP A 317 1.71 -5.60 27.73
CA ASP A 317 0.32 -5.16 27.90
C ASP A 317 -0.01 -3.99 26.96
N ASN A 318 0.89 -3.02 26.82
CA ASN A 318 0.75 -1.90 25.89
C ASN A 318 0.66 -2.39 24.44
N MET A 319 1.50 -3.34 24.04
CA MET A 319 1.43 -3.94 22.70
C MET A 319 0.12 -4.72 22.50
N ALA A 320 -0.31 -5.52 23.50
CA ALA A 320 -1.56 -6.27 23.44
C ALA A 320 -2.76 -5.32 23.30
N ASN A 321 -2.76 -4.23 24.06
CA ASN A 321 -3.82 -3.22 23.99
C ASN A 321 -3.83 -2.47 22.66
N LEU A 322 -2.66 -2.16 22.09
CA LEU A 322 -2.53 -1.58 20.75
C LEU A 322 -3.19 -2.47 19.69
N VAL A 323 -2.85 -3.77 19.68
CA VAL A 323 -3.41 -4.74 18.72
C VAL A 323 -4.93 -4.86 18.90
N ARG A 324 -5.40 -5.00 20.14
CA ARG A 324 -6.84 -5.09 20.44
C ARG A 324 -7.60 -3.83 20.03
N SER A 325 -7.04 -2.66 20.32
CA SER A 325 -7.65 -1.38 19.92
C SER A 325 -7.76 -1.27 18.40
N TYR A 326 -6.69 -1.62 17.67
CA TYR A 326 -6.70 -1.63 16.21
C TYR A 326 -7.77 -2.58 15.66
N PHE A 327 -7.87 -3.79 16.20
CA PHE A 327 -8.86 -4.77 15.76
C PHE A 327 -10.30 -4.40 16.14
N SER A 328 -10.50 -3.68 17.25
CA SER A 328 -11.83 -3.17 17.61
C SER A 328 -12.31 -2.03 16.69
N MET A 329 -11.42 -1.45 15.89
CA MET A 329 -11.70 -0.45 14.86
C MET A 329 -11.66 -1.07 13.44
N ASP A 330 -11.93 -2.36 13.32
CA ASP A 330 -11.95 -3.14 12.07
C ASP A 330 -10.60 -3.23 11.34
N GLY A 331 -9.49 -2.90 11.99
CA GLY A 331 -8.16 -3.10 11.41
C GLY A 331 -7.94 -4.56 11.02
N HIS A 332 -7.38 -4.80 9.83
CA HIS A 332 -7.26 -6.14 9.26
C HIS A 332 -6.04 -6.92 9.77
N HIS A 333 -4.86 -6.30 9.69
CA HIS A 333 -3.58 -6.93 9.99
C HIS A 333 -2.58 -5.90 10.49
N ILE A 334 -1.79 -6.31 11.49
CA ILE A 334 -0.65 -5.54 11.98
C ILE A 334 0.53 -6.46 12.22
N GLN A 335 1.73 -6.06 11.79
CA GLN A 335 2.96 -6.79 12.01
C GLN A 335 4.06 -5.89 12.59
N PHE A 336 5.00 -6.50 13.29
CA PHE A 336 6.00 -5.77 14.06
C PHE A 336 7.42 -6.20 13.73
N ASN A 337 8.32 -5.21 13.65
CA ASN A 337 9.74 -5.39 13.83
C ASN A 337 10.12 -4.88 15.23
N VAL A 338 10.60 -5.76 16.09
CA VAL A 338 11.09 -5.40 17.43
C VAL A 338 12.62 -5.45 17.37
N ILE A 339 13.20 -4.35 16.94
CA ILE A 339 14.65 -4.21 16.73
C ILE A 339 15.01 -2.74 16.67
N ASP A 340 16.13 -2.36 17.24
CA ASP A 340 16.62 -0.98 17.15
C ASP A 340 17.37 -0.73 15.82
N ARG A 341 17.39 0.54 15.43
CA ARG A 341 17.99 1.00 14.18
C ARG A 341 19.48 0.70 14.11
N GLN A 342 20.19 0.82 15.25
CA GLN A 342 21.63 0.61 15.29
C GLN A 342 21.99 -0.86 14.98
N THR A 343 21.25 -1.81 15.56
CA THR A 343 21.42 -3.24 15.26
C THR A 343 21.24 -3.54 13.76
N LEU A 344 20.27 -2.90 13.10
CA LEU A 344 20.09 -3.06 11.65
C LEU A 344 21.26 -2.47 10.85
N ILE A 345 21.79 -1.31 11.25
CA ILE A 345 22.96 -0.68 10.62
C ILE A 345 24.20 -1.57 10.81
N ASP A 346 24.41 -2.10 12.01
CA ASP A 346 25.52 -3.00 12.31
C ASP A 346 25.42 -4.29 11.50
N ALA A 347 24.23 -4.87 11.41
CA ALA A 347 23.95 -6.06 10.59
C ALA A 347 24.18 -5.81 9.09
N GLN A 348 23.89 -4.61 8.61
CA GLN A 348 24.13 -4.22 7.23
C GLN A 348 25.62 -4.09 6.91
N ASN A 349 26.42 -3.63 7.89
CA ASN A 349 27.86 -3.45 7.74
C ASN A 349 28.65 -4.73 8.01
N ASN A 350 28.13 -5.62 8.89
CA ASN A 350 28.81 -6.85 9.34
C ASN A 350 27.86 -8.07 9.17
N PRO A 351 27.43 -8.42 7.95
CA PRO A 351 26.37 -9.40 7.73
C PRO A 351 26.66 -10.80 8.26
N GLU A 352 27.92 -11.20 8.38
CA GLU A 352 28.31 -12.52 8.92
C GLU A 352 28.13 -12.64 10.44
N GLU A 353 28.23 -11.52 11.18
CA GLU A 353 27.99 -11.50 12.62
C GLU A 353 26.50 -11.59 12.96
N TYR A 354 25.65 -11.16 12.01
CA TYR A 354 24.19 -11.12 12.14
C TYR A 354 23.48 -12.10 11.20
N LYS A 355 24.13 -13.20 10.83
CA LYS A 355 23.61 -14.15 9.83
C LYS A 355 22.22 -14.70 10.15
N ASP A 356 21.85 -14.78 11.42
CA ASP A 356 20.59 -15.32 11.92
C ASP A 356 19.53 -14.23 12.18
N LEU A 357 19.86 -12.95 11.91
CA LEU A 357 18.92 -11.86 12.07
C LEU A 357 17.80 -11.94 11.03
N ILE A 358 16.59 -12.15 11.52
CA ILE A 358 15.37 -12.18 10.71
C ILE A 358 14.61 -10.89 10.91
N VAL A 359 14.07 -10.32 9.84
CA VAL A 359 13.20 -9.14 9.85
C VAL A 359 11.86 -9.42 9.16
N ARG A 360 10.83 -8.70 9.57
CA ARG A 360 9.55 -8.69 8.88
C ARG A 360 9.60 -7.62 7.77
N VAL A 361 9.37 -8.04 6.54
CA VAL A 361 9.43 -7.16 5.38
C VAL A 361 8.05 -6.54 5.11
N ALA A 362 7.21 -7.20 4.35
CA ALA A 362 5.85 -6.79 4.08
C ALA A 362 5.00 -8.05 3.78
N GLY A 363 4.47 -8.65 4.86
CA GLY A 363 3.70 -9.88 4.80
C GLY A 363 4.53 -11.17 4.86
N TYR A 364 5.86 -11.08 4.85
CA TYR A 364 6.78 -12.22 5.01
C TYR A 364 8.01 -11.81 5.82
N SER A 365 8.77 -12.81 6.29
CA SER A 365 10.04 -12.62 7.00
C SER A 365 11.18 -13.22 6.21
N ASP A 366 12.35 -12.60 6.29
CA ASP A 366 13.58 -13.11 5.69
C ASP A 366 14.78 -12.74 6.54
N HIS A 367 15.90 -13.41 6.31
CA HIS A 367 17.18 -13.01 6.87
C HIS A 367 17.57 -11.63 6.32
N PHE A 368 17.88 -10.70 7.22
CA PHE A 368 18.20 -9.33 6.84
C PHE A 368 19.34 -9.23 5.81
N ARG A 369 20.35 -10.08 5.94
CA ARG A 369 21.49 -10.15 5.00
C ARG A 369 21.13 -10.59 3.59
N ASN A 370 20.00 -11.32 3.39
CA ASN A 370 19.55 -11.77 2.09
C ASN A 370 18.80 -10.68 1.30
N LEU A 371 18.39 -9.62 1.97
CA LEU A 371 17.64 -8.52 1.36
C LEU A 371 18.57 -7.65 0.50
N SER A 372 18.04 -7.07 -0.56
CA SER A 372 18.77 -6.06 -1.33
C SER A 372 19.11 -4.85 -0.45
N ARG A 373 20.21 -4.14 -0.76
CA ARG A 373 20.63 -2.96 -0.01
C ARG A 373 19.50 -1.93 0.11
N ALA A 374 18.78 -1.67 -0.98
CA ALA A 374 17.67 -0.73 -1.01
C ALA A 374 16.53 -1.13 -0.05
N LEU A 375 16.23 -2.44 0.07
CA LEU A 375 15.23 -2.94 1.00
C LEU A 375 15.71 -2.92 2.45
N GLN A 376 17.01 -3.19 2.69
CA GLN A 376 17.61 -3.01 4.01
C GLN A 376 17.53 -1.54 4.47
N ASP A 377 17.89 -0.60 3.60
CA ASP A 377 17.83 0.83 3.87
C ASP A 377 16.38 1.28 4.16
N GLU A 378 15.41 0.72 3.44
CA GLU A 378 13.99 0.97 3.67
C GLU A 378 13.55 0.52 5.07
N ILE A 379 13.90 -0.70 5.51
CA ILE A 379 13.55 -1.23 6.84
C ILE A 379 14.25 -0.43 7.95
N ILE A 380 15.50 -0.02 7.74
CA ILE A 380 16.23 0.86 8.66
C ILE A 380 15.52 2.21 8.83
N ALA A 381 14.97 2.74 7.72
CA ALA A 381 14.32 4.06 7.71
C ALA A 381 12.91 4.08 8.31
N ARG A 382 12.26 2.93 8.56
CA ARG A 382 10.94 2.87 9.20
C ARG A 382 10.96 3.55 10.56
N THR A 383 9.90 4.29 10.88
CA THR A 383 9.78 5.01 12.16
C THR A 383 9.87 4.05 13.34
N GLU A 384 10.67 4.39 14.34
CA GLU A 384 10.73 3.71 15.63
C GLU A 384 9.64 4.27 16.53
N GLN A 385 8.66 3.44 16.84
CA GLN A 385 7.52 3.80 17.67
C GLN A 385 7.84 3.67 19.16
N SER A 386 7.24 4.52 19.98
CA SER A 386 7.28 4.45 21.45
C SER A 386 5.88 4.74 22.02
N PHE A 387 5.58 4.13 23.18
CA PHE A 387 4.40 4.48 23.96
C PHE A 387 4.78 5.65 24.87
N ASN A 388 4.46 6.88 24.47
CA ASN A 388 4.67 8.09 25.27
C ASN A 388 3.35 8.55 25.88
#